data_77c9dd1735e2d9fecbaad0da63aec627
#
_entry.id   77c9dd1735e2d9fecbaad0da63aec627
#
_cell.length_a   1.000
_cell.length_b   1.000
_cell.length_c   1.000
_cell.angle_alpha   90.00
_cell.angle_beta   90.00
_cell.angle_gamma   90.00
#
_symmetry.space_group_name_H-M   'P 1'
#
loop_
_entity.id
_entity.type
_entity.pdbx_description
1 polymer ?
#
loop_
_entity_poly.entity_id
_entity_poly.type
_entity_poly.pdbx_seq_one_letter_code
_entity_poly.pdbx_strand_id
1 'polypeptide(L)'
;MRWSPLARSEYRTVLTSKGAWILALLVVLWGFRPTYAGWDAVGRNITIGYIQIGIDLFLPIGALLLSYQSLIGERTTGSIKFLLGLPLTRTQILFGKASGRFVGVGAAIVAAALVLAGIGLVEHGPFSLLPFLGTLVATLLLASAMVAVGVFVSTITRRTVTAATGVFAYFLATVFWSQIVTSIYTAVTGVPVDPYDAPASGPLFLALRLTPDGAYNVLTNWLLGVGNSTELFHIVYTKLDPSVSVNAFVVEAAFGGGGPWYLHPALSLFVLLGWLVAPLTLARRVFTRGDAL
;
A
#
# COMPACT_ATOMS: atom_id res chain seq x y z
N MET A 1 28.04 -5.22 -5.14
CA MET A 1 27.02 -6.12 -5.76
C MET A 1 26.91 -5.80 -7.24
N ARG A 2 26.97 -6.79 -8.16
CA ARG A 2 26.98 -6.53 -9.62
C ARG A 2 25.74 -5.84 -10.18
N TRP A 3 24.58 -5.96 -9.52
CA TRP A 3 23.31 -5.35 -9.95
C TRP A 3 23.12 -3.89 -9.48
N SER A 4 24.00 -3.38 -8.61
CA SER A 4 23.90 -2.02 -8.05
C SER A 4 23.86 -0.90 -9.09
N PRO A 5 24.66 -0.94 -10.21
CA PRO A 5 24.55 0.08 -11.25
C PRO A 5 23.18 0.11 -11.93
N LEU A 6 22.57 -1.06 -12.14
CA LEU A 6 21.23 -1.18 -12.71
C LEU A 6 20.18 -0.58 -11.76
N ALA A 7 20.24 -0.90 -10.46
CA ALA A 7 19.37 -0.30 -9.48
C ALA A 7 19.49 1.23 -9.42
N ARG A 8 20.71 1.75 -9.50
CA ARG A 8 20.96 3.20 -9.54
C ARG A 8 20.38 3.86 -10.79
N SER A 9 20.44 3.20 -11.93
CA SER A 9 19.81 3.67 -13.17
C SER A 9 18.29 3.73 -13.03
N GLU A 10 17.65 2.65 -12.55
CA GLU A 10 16.21 2.60 -12.33
C GLU A 10 15.72 3.64 -11.31
N TYR A 11 16.44 3.78 -10.20
CA TYR A 11 16.19 4.81 -9.19
C TYR A 11 16.18 6.22 -9.80
N ARG A 12 17.22 6.55 -10.59
CA ARG A 12 17.29 7.84 -11.28
C ARG A 12 16.15 8.03 -12.26
N THR A 13 15.81 7.00 -13.05
CA THR A 13 14.69 7.02 -14.00
C THR A 13 13.37 7.37 -13.30
N VAL A 14 13.09 6.78 -12.13
CA VAL A 14 11.90 7.11 -11.36
C VAL A 14 11.95 8.53 -10.84
N LEU A 15 13.05 8.95 -10.19
CA LEU A 15 13.16 10.29 -9.59
C LEU A 15 13.18 11.43 -10.60
N THR A 16 13.67 11.21 -11.81
CA THR A 16 13.63 12.22 -12.88
C THR A 16 12.30 12.20 -13.65
N SER A 17 11.44 11.21 -13.39
CA SER A 17 10.13 11.14 -14.03
C SER A 17 9.15 12.15 -13.42
N LYS A 18 8.38 12.81 -14.27
CA LYS A 18 7.28 13.68 -13.81
C LYS A 18 6.24 12.91 -12.98
N GLY A 19 6.03 11.61 -13.29
CA GLY A 19 5.05 10.77 -12.62
C GLY A 19 5.32 10.59 -11.12
N ALA A 20 6.60 10.45 -10.70
CA ALA A 20 6.93 10.31 -9.28
C ALA A 20 6.62 11.58 -8.48
N TRP A 21 6.87 12.76 -9.06
CA TRP A 21 6.58 14.04 -8.39
C TRP A 21 5.10 14.43 -8.44
N ILE A 22 4.39 14.04 -9.51
CA ILE A 22 2.93 14.15 -9.57
C ILE A 22 2.31 13.28 -8.48
N LEU A 23 2.78 12.04 -8.30
CA LEU A 23 2.34 11.18 -7.20
C LEU A 23 2.57 11.85 -5.84
N ALA A 24 3.78 12.35 -5.58
CA ALA A 24 4.09 13.05 -4.34
C ALA A 24 3.18 14.26 -4.11
N LEU A 25 2.95 15.07 -5.14
CA LEU A 25 2.04 16.22 -5.08
C LEU A 25 0.60 15.80 -4.78
N LEU A 26 0.08 14.76 -5.45
CA LEU A 26 -1.27 14.24 -5.21
C LEU A 26 -1.43 13.72 -3.79
N VAL A 27 -0.41 13.02 -3.26
CA VAL A 27 -0.40 12.56 -1.85
C VAL A 27 -0.48 13.74 -0.89
N VAL A 28 0.27 14.83 -1.14
CA VAL A 28 0.24 16.03 -0.29
C VAL A 28 -1.12 16.71 -0.39
N LEU A 29 -1.62 16.96 -1.61
CA LEU A 29 -2.89 17.68 -1.81
C LEU A 29 -4.08 16.89 -1.25
N TRP A 30 -4.06 15.57 -1.35
CA TRP A 30 -5.13 14.73 -0.83
C TRP A 30 -5.03 14.49 0.67
N GLY A 31 -3.81 14.36 1.19
CA GLY A 31 -3.55 14.13 2.61
C GLY A 31 -3.85 15.35 3.47
N PHE A 32 -3.50 16.55 2.99
CA PHE A 32 -3.79 17.77 3.72
C PHE A 32 -5.27 18.13 3.68
N ARG A 33 -5.93 18.03 4.82
CA ARG A 33 -7.34 18.40 5.00
C ARG A 33 -7.51 19.20 6.29
N PRO A 34 -7.82 20.49 6.22
CA PRO A 34 -7.76 21.37 7.38
C PRO A 34 -8.82 21.11 8.45
N THR A 35 -9.96 20.50 8.10
CA THR A 35 -11.03 20.27 9.06
C THR A 35 -11.89 19.05 8.73
N TYR A 36 -11.89 18.06 9.61
CA TYR A 36 -12.85 16.95 9.63
C TYR A 36 -13.36 16.74 11.05
N ALA A 37 -14.63 16.35 11.18
CA ALA A 37 -15.19 15.94 12.45
C ALA A 37 -14.38 14.75 13.04
N GLY A 38 -14.09 14.81 14.33
CA GLY A 38 -13.34 13.76 15.04
C GLY A 38 -11.80 13.88 14.97
N TRP A 39 -11.25 14.83 14.23
CA TRP A 39 -9.79 15.01 14.16
C TRP A 39 -9.16 15.50 15.46
N ASP A 40 -9.92 16.25 16.24
CA ASP A 40 -9.49 16.75 17.56
C ASP A 40 -9.19 15.59 18.53
N ALA A 41 -9.83 14.44 18.35
CA ALA A 41 -9.59 13.25 19.17
C ALA A 41 -8.20 12.64 18.96
N VAL A 42 -7.59 12.78 17.77
CA VAL A 42 -6.20 12.35 17.47
C VAL A 42 -5.18 13.35 18.02
N GLY A 43 -5.62 14.57 18.29
CA GLY A 43 -4.78 15.64 18.78
C GLY A 43 -3.60 15.93 17.85
N ARG A 44 -2.42 16.14 18.42
CA ARG A 44 -1.18 16.47 17.64
C ARG A 44 -0.77 15.39 16.64
N ASN A 45 -1.22 14.15 16.80
CA ASN A 45 -0.91 13.04 15.89
C ASN A 45 -1.74 13.07 14.59
N ILE A 46 -2.63 14.04 14.40
CA ILE A 46 -3.35 14.28 13.15
C ILE A 46 -2.42 14.39 11.94
N THR A 47 -1.22 14.91 12.14
CA THR A 47 -0.15 14.96 11.14
C THR A 47 0.16 13.59 10.55
N ILE A 48 0.10 12.53 11.36
CA ILE A 48 0.30 11.15 10.91
C ILE A 48 -0.91 10.69 10.09
N GLY A 49 -2.12 11.12 10.50
CA GLY A 49 -3.35 10.87 9.76
C GLY A 49 -3.35 11.48 8.35
N TYR A 50 -2.73 12.65 8.16
CA TYR A 50 -2.54 13.24 6.82
C TYR A 50 -1.78 12.30 5.89
N ILE A 51 -0.73 11.63 6.40
CA ILE A 51 0.03 10.67 5.62
C ILE A 51 -0.86 9.47 5.24
N GLN A 52 -1.60 8.90 6.19
CA GLN A 52 -2.49 7.78 5.91
C GLN A 52 -3.51 8.11 4.80
N ILE A 53 -4.19 9.25 4.90
CA ILE A 53 -5.20 9.68 3.91
C ILE A 53 -4.56 9.94 2.54
N GLY A 54 -3.43 10.63 2.51
CA GLY A 54 -2.74 10.94 1.25
C GLY A 54 -2.27 9.69 0.52
N ILE A 55 -1.85 8.68 1.27
CA ILE A 55 -1.31 7.42 0.77
C ILE A 55 -2.41 6.49 0.26
N ASP A 56 -3.55 6.40 0.92
CA ASP A 56 -4.57 5.37 0.73
C ASP A 56 -4.97 5.17 -0.75
N LEU A 57 -5.28 6.23 -1.47
CA LEU A 57 -5.70 6.16 -2.86
C LEU A 57 -4.52 6.26 -3.85
N PHE A 58 -3.65 7.25 -3.65
CA PHE A 58 -2.68 7.62 -4.69
C PHE A 58 -1.43 6.76 -4.70
N LEU A 59 -0.97 6.25 -3.54
CA LEU A 59 0.23 5.42 -3.51
C LEU A 59 0.03 4.10 -4.25
N PRO A 60 -1.04 3.31 -4.03
CA PRO A 60 -1.22 2.03 -4.72
C PRO A 60 -1.21 2.19 -6.23
N ILE A 61 -2.06 3.07 -6.76
CA ILE A 61 -2.14 3.29 -8.21
C ILE A 61 -0.85 3.90 -8.77
N GLY A 62 -0.26 4.88 -8.08
CA GLY A 62 0.97 5.54 -8.52
C GLY A 62 2.18 4.60 -8.55
N ALA A 63 2.37 3.80 -7.50
CA ALA A 63 3.45 2.82 -7.44
C ALA A 63 3.29 1.71 -8.49
N LEU A 64 2.06 1.24 -8.74
CA LEU A 64 1.75 0.30 -9.81
C LEU A 64 2.09 0.91 -11.18
N LEU A 65 1.65 2.14 -11.46
CA LEU A 65 1.91 2.83 -12.73
C LEU A 65 3.40 3.16 -12.93
N LEU A 66 4.15 3.44 -11.89
CA LEU A 66 5.59 3.65 -11.97
C LEU A 66 6.39 2.35 -12.13
N SER A 67 5.78 1.18 -11.90
CA SER A 67 6.49 -0.11 -11.88
C SER A 67 6.09 -1.11 -12.97
N TYR A 68 4.86 -1.05 -13.52
CA TYR A 68 4.38 -2.04 -14.50
C TYR A 68 5.18 -2.08 -15.81
N GLN A 69 5.89 -1.00 -16.15
CA GLN A 69 6.74 -0.95 -17.35
C GLN A 69 8.18 -1.41 -17.11
N SER A 70 8.50 -1.92 -15.93
CA SER A 70 9.89 -2.25 -15.56
C SER A 70 10.60 -3.20 -16.51
N LEU A 71 9.96 -4.24 -16.98
CA LEU A 71 10.48 -5.23 -17.93
C LEU A 71 9.76 -5.17 -19.28
N ILE A 72 8.45 -4.93 -19.28
CA ILE A 72 7.68 -4.84 -20.53
C ILE A 72 8.17 -3.67 -21.41
N GLY A 73 8.56 -2.56 -20.80
CA GLY A 73 9.16 -1.43 -21.53
C GLY A 73 10.44 -1.83 -22.29
N GLU A 74 11.30 -2.59 -21.65
CA GLU A 74 12.53 -3.10 -22.29
C GLU A 74 12.24 -4.11 -23.41
N ARG A 75 11.17 -4.90 -23.28
CA ARG A 75 10.76 -5.83 -24.34
C ARG A 75 10.22 -5.09 -25.56
N THR A 76 9.37 -4.10 -25.37
CA THR A 76 8.74 -3.35 -26.45
C THR A 76 9.73 -2.49 -27.23
N THR A 77 10.78 -1.98 -26.57
CA THR A 77 11.87 -1.23 -27.22
C THR A 77 12.97 -2.12 -27.76
N GLY A 78 12.97 -3.42 -27.44
CA GLY A 78 14.04 -4.36 -27.82
C GLY A 78 15.30 -4.23 -26.96
N SER A 79 15.38 -3.29 -26.02
CA SER A 79 16.53 -3.08 -25.12
C SER A 79 16.76 -4.25 -24.16
N ILE A 80 15.79 -5.13 -24.01
CA ILE A 80 15.93 -6.37 -23.22
C ILE A 80 17.12 -7.22 -23.68
N LYS A 81 17.45 -7.21 -25.00
CA LYS A 81 18.59 -7.95 -25.55
C LYS A 81 19.93 -7.44 -25.01
N PHE A 82 20.08 -6.11 -24.91
CA PHE A 82 21.26 -5.49 -24.31
C PHE A 82 21.36 -5.81 -22.83
N LEU A 83 20.23 -5.77 -22.13
CA LEU A 83 20.17 -6.06 -20.70
C LEU A 83 20.56 -7.51 -20.39
N LEU A 84 20.12 -8.46 -21.23
CA LEU A 84 20.49 -9.88 -21.12
C LEU A 84 21.91 -10.17 -21.57
N GLY A 85 22.55 -9.29 -22.35
CA GLY A 85 23.97 -9.37 -22.74
C GLY A 85 24.94 -8.89 -21.64
N LEU A 86 24.43 -8.23 -20.58
CA LEU A 86 25.25 -7.85 -19.44
C LEU A 86 25.69 -9.10 -18.64
N PRO A 87 26.86 -9.07 -17.97
CA PRO A 87 27.33 -10.17 -17.12
C PRO A 87 26.52 -10.26 -15.80
N LEU A 88 25.20 -10.29 -15.93
CA LEU A 88 24.21 -10.36 -14.86
C LEU A 88 23.30 -11.57 -15.05
N THR A 89 22.97 -12.24 -13.94
CA THR A 89 21.93 -13.27 -13.97
C THR A 89 20.55 -12.64 -14.10
N ARG A 90 19.55 -13.37 -14.63
CA ARG A 90 18.16 -12.90 -14.71
C ARG A 90 17.61 -12.45 -13.35
N THR A 91 17.97 -13.18 -12.29
CA THR A 91 17.61 -12.80 -10.91
C THR A 91 18.23 -11.45 -10.53
N GLN A 92 19.50 -11.19 -10.86
CA GLN A 92 20.15 -9.91 -10.57
C GLN A 92 19.52 -8.75 -11.35
N ILE A 93 19.09 -8.99 -12.58
CA ILE A 93 18.36 -8.01 -13.39
C ILE A 93 17.03 -7.67 -12.72
N LEU A 94 16.23 -8.67 -12.35
CA LEU A 94 14.95 -8.46 -11.70
C LEU A 94 15.10 -7.69 -10.37
N PHE A 95 16.05 -8.11 -9.52
CA PHE A 95 16.30 -7.43 -8.24
C PHE A 95 16.85 -6.01 -8.43
N GLY A 96 17.71 -5.79 -9.41
CA GLY A 96 18.21 -4.45 -9.73
C GLY A 96 17.07 -3.50 -10.13
N LYS A 97 16.16 -3.97 -10.98
CA LYS A 97 15.01 -3.19 -11.40
C LYS A 97 14.01 -2.94 -10.25
N ALA A 98 13.67 -3.98 -9.50
CA ALA A 98 12.75 -3.85 -8.38
C ALA A 98 13.30 -2.91 -7.30
N SER A 99 14.54 -3.13 -6.84
CA SER A 99 15.14 -2.31 -5.78
C SER A 99 15.34 -0.86 -6.20
N GLY A 100 15.71 -0.59 -7.45
CA GLY A 100 15.81 0.78 -7.95
C GLY A 100 14.46 1.50 -7.93
N ARG A 101 13.38 0.81 -8.31
CA ARG A 101 12.01 1.36 -8.26
C ARG A 101 11.51 1.53 -6.84
N PHE A 102 11.79 0.60 -5.92
CA PHE A 102 11.48 0.75 -4.50
C PHE A 102 12.08 2.04 -3.94
N VAL A 103 13.38 2.25 -4.18
CA VAL A 103 14.07 3.44 -3.70
C VAL A 103 13.53 4.70 -4.36
N GLY A 104 13.24 4.66 -5.66
CA GLY A 104 12.73 5.82 -6.40
C GLY A 104 11.33 6.25 -5.95
N VAL A 105 10.38 5.31 -5.87
CA VAL A 105 9.02 5.56 -5.37
C VAL A 105 9.07 5.94 -3.89
N GLY A 106 9.83 5.20 -3.09
CA GLY A 106 10.00 5.48 -1.66
C GLY A 106 10.53 6.88 -1.39
N ALA A 107 11.51 7.36 -2.17
CA ALA A 107 12.04 8.71 -2.01
C ALA A 107 10.99 9.80 -2.31
N ALA A 108 10.17 9.62 -3.35
CA ALA A 108 9.08 10.54 -3.66
C ALA A 108 8.03 10.58 -2.53
N ILE A 109 7.69 9.41 -1.98
CA ILE A 109 6.74 9.31 -0.87
C ILE A 109 7.30 9.87 0.44
N VAL A 110 8.59 9.62 0.74
CA VAL A 110 9.26 10.26 1.90
C VAL A 110 9.22 11.78 1.77
N ALA A 111 9.48 12.32 0.57
CA ALA A 111 9.38 13.76 0.33
C ALA A 111 7.96 14.28 0.61
N ALA A 112 6.91 13.58 0.12
CA ALA A 112 5.52 13.94 0.39
C ALA A 112 5.20 13.89 1.89
N ALA A 113 5.63 12.82 2.58
CA ALA A 113 5.43 12.65 4.02
C ALA A 113 6.12 13.74 4.83
N LEU A 114 7.33 14.16 4.44
CA LEU A 114 8.04 15.25 5.09
C LEU A 114 7.35 16.61 4.87
N VAL A 115 6.78 16.86 3.70
CA VAL A 115 5.97 18.07 3.44
C VAL A 115 4.74 18.06 4.34
N LEU A 116 3.99 16.95 4.40
CA LEU A 116 2.82 16.81 5.29
C LEU A 116 3.21 16.95 6.76
N ALA A 117 4.36 16.38 7.16
CA ALA A 117 4.89 16.53 8.51
C ALA A 117 5.22 18.00 8.83
N GLY A 118 5.81 18.73 7.88
CA GLY A 118 6.08 20.16 8.02
C GLY A 118 4.82 21.00 8.17
N ILE A 119 3.80 20.74 7.34
CA ILE A 119 2.50 21.39 7.43
C ILE A 119 1.85 21.09 8.79
N GLY A 120 1.78 19.81 9.18
CA GLY A 120 1.17 19.42 10.44
C GLY A 120 1.91 19.97 11.67
N LEU A 121 3.24 20.10 11.60
CA LEU A 121 4.04 20.72 12.67
C LEU A 121 3.69 22.20 12.85
N VAL A 122 3.43 22.92 11.78
CA VAL A 122 3.05 24.34 11.81
C VAL A 122 1.62 24.51 12.32
N GLU A 123 0.69 23.66 11.86
CA GLU A 123 -0.75 23.77 12.16
C GLU A 123 -1.11 23.22 13.55
N HIS A 124 -0.50 22.10 13.97
CA HIS A 124 -0.91 21.33 15.16
C HIS A 124 0.21 21.19 16.20
N GLY A 125 1.42 21.68 15.89
CA GLY A 125 2.58 21.54 16.76
C GLY A 125 3.25 20.15 16.70
N PRO A 126 4.19 19.87 17.64
CA PRO A 126 5.00 18.65 17.60
C PRO A 126 4.14 17.38 17.81
N PHE A 127 4.32 16.40 16.93
CA PHE A 127 3.68 15.09 16.97
C PHE A 127 4.60 14.01 17.54
N SER A 128 4.05 12.84 17.84
CA SER A 128 4.81 11.71 18.40
C SER A 128 5.73 11.08 17.34
N LEU A 129 7.05 11.11 17.59
CA LEU A 129 8.06 10.64 16.63
C LEU A 129 7.95 9.13 16.35
N LEU A 130 7.68 8.30 17.36
CA LEU A 130 7.63 6.85 17.19
C LEU A 130 6.46 6.38 16.30
N PRO A 131 5.21 6.82 16.52
CA PRO A 131 4.12 6.54 15.59
C PRO A 131 4.38 7.09 14.18
N PHE A 132 4.98 8.27 14.05
CA PHE A 132 5.34 8.83 12.75
C PHE A 132 6.33 7.95 11.98
N LEU A 133 7.43 7.54 12.62
CA LEU A 133 8.41 6.65 11.99
C LEU A 133 7.81 5.28 11.68
N GLY A 134 6.97 4.74 12.55
CA GLY A 134 6.25 3.49 12.31
C GLY A 134 5.33 3.58 11.09
N THR A 135 4.56 4.66 10.97
CA THR A 135 3.70 4.93 9.80
C THR A 135 4.54 5.10 8.54
N LEU A 136 5.66 5.81 8.60
CA LEU A 136 6.57 5.97 7.46
C LEU A 136 7.12 4.61 7.00
N VAL A 137 7.54 3.74 7.92
CA VAL A 137 7.99 2.38 7.59
C VAL A 137 6.85 1.55 6.98
N ALA A 138 5.65 1.59 7.56
CA ALA A 138 4.47 0.91 6.99
C ALA A 138 4.16 1.41 5.57
N THR A 139 4.25 2.72 5.34
CA THR A 139 4.07 3.35 4.02
C THR A 139 5.11 2.88 3.00
N LEU A 140 6.38 2.80 3.40
CA LEU A 140 7.45 2.30 2.53
C LEU A 140 7.27 0.80 2.22
N LEU A 141 6.76 0.01 3.16
CA LEU A 141 6.41 -1.39 2.93
C LEU A 141 5.23 -1.52 1.95
N LEU A 142 4.18 -0.71 2.10
CA LEU A 142 3.07 -0.66 1.15
C LEU A 142 3.55 -0.26 -0.25
N ALA A 143 4.37 0.80 -0.36
CA ALA A 143 4.96 1.23 -1.62
C ALA A 143 5.77 0.09 -2.28
N SER A 144 6.56 -0.62 -1.48
CA SER A 144 7.38 -1.75 -1.93
C SER A 144 6.52 -2.93 -2.38
N ALA A 145 5.43 -3.23 -1.67
CA ALA A 145 4.47 -4.26 -2.06
C ALA A 145 3.80 -3.93 -3.41
N MET A 146 3.36 -2.68 -3.61
CA MET A 146 2.75 -2.22 -4.87
C MET A 146 3.75 -2.27 -6.04
N VAL A 147 5.00 -1.85 -5.81
CA VAL A 147 6.07 -1.99 -6.81
C VAL A 147 6.33 -3.47 -7.13
N ALA A 148 6.32 -4.36 -6.13
CA ALA A 148 6.49 -5.79 -6.34
C ALA A 148 5.40 -6.38 -7.25
N VAL A 149 4.13 -6.00 -7.02
CA VAL A 149 2.99 -6.39 -7.87
C VAL A 149 3.17 -5.84 -9.29
N GLY A 150 3.51 -4.56 -9.46
CA GLY A 150 3.74 -3.96 -10.77
C GLY A 150 4.89 -4.65 -11.55
N VAL A 151 6.00 -4.95 -10.88
CA VAL A 151 7.13 -5.71 -11.46
C VAL A 151 6.70 -7.14 -11.83
N PHE A 152 5.92 -7.81 -11.00
CA PHE A 152 5.37 -9.14 -11.31
C PHE A 152 4.50 -9.11 -12.56
N VAL A 153 3.53 -8.19 -12.63
CA VAL A 153 2.66 -8.02 -13.81
C VAL A 153 3.50 -7.72 -15.06
N SER A 154 4.51 -6.85 -14.95
CA SER A 154 5.47 -6.57 -16.04
C SER A 154 6.23 -7.80 -16.49
N THR A 155 6.45 -8.76 -15.60
CA THR A 155 7.21 -9.99 -15.91
C THR A 155 6.37 -10.99 -16.70
N ILE A 156 5.10 -11.16 -16.33
CA ILE A 156 4.21 -12.18 -16.92
C ILE A 156 3.52 -11.72 -18.21
N THR A 157 3.52 -10.42 -18.50
CA THR A 157 2.84 -9.86 -19.67
C THR A 157 3.80 -9.61 -20.83
N ARG A 158 3.28 -9.68 -22.06
CA ARG A 158 4.04 -9.43 -23.29
C ARG A 158 3.66 -8.12 -23.98
N ARG A 159 2.55 -7.52 -23.63
CA ARG A 159 2.02 -6.28 -24.24
C ARG A 159 1.80 -5.24 -23.16
N THR A 160 2.18 -3.99 -23.42
CA THR A 160 2.01 -2.87 -22.48
C THR A 160 0.55 -2.66 -22.09
N VAL A 161 -0.38 -2.80 -23.04
CA VAL A 161 -1.83 -2.68 -22.77
C VAL A 161 -2.28 -3.75 -21.76
N THR A 162 -1.89 -5.01 -21.95
CA THR A 162 -2.24 -6.10 -21.04
C THR A 162 -1.66 -5.87 -19.64
N ALA A 163 -0.43 -5.34 -19.55
CA ALA A 163 0.17 -4.99 -18.27
C ALA A 163 -0.60 -3.86 -17.57
N ALA A 164 -0.93 -2.80 -18.32
CA ALA A 164 -1.71 -1.68 -17.79
C ALA A 164 -3.10 -2.13 -17.31
N THR A 165 -3.82 -2.93 -18.12
CA THR A 165 -5.11 -3.51 -17.71
C THR A 165 -4.97 -4.38 -16.46
N GLY A 166 -3.90 -5.19 -16.38
CA GLY A 166 -3.66 -6.06 -15.22
C GLY A 166 -3.44 -5.28 -13.93
N VAL A 167 -2.63 -4.22 -13.94
CA VAL A 167 -2.42 -3.38 -12.74
C VAL A 167 -3.65 -2.57 -12.38
N PHE A 168 -4.41 -2.10 -13.37
CA PHE A 168 -5.66 -1.39 -13.12
C PHE A 168 -6.75 -2.31 -12.55
N ALA A 169 -6.89 -3.53 -13.09
CA ALA A 169 -7.81 -4.53 -12.55
C ALA A 169 -7.44 -4.94 -11.11
N TYR A 170 -6.14 -5.09 -10.81
CA TYR A 170 -5.68 -5.33 -9.46
C TYR A 170 -6.04 -4.17 -8.53
N PHE A 171 -5.77 -2.93 -8.96
CA PHE A 171 -6.14 -1.73 -8.18
C PHE A 171 -7.65 -1.67 -7.89
N LEU A 172 -8.48 -1.90 -8.91
CA LEU A 172 -9.94 -1.94 -8.69
C LEU A 172 -10.34 -3.07 -7.73
N ALA A 173 -9.70 -4.22 -7.83
CA ALA A 173 -9.98 -5.33 -6.92
C ALA A 173 -9.64 -4.98 -5.46
N THR A 174 -8.57 -4.21 -5.21
CA THR A 174 -8.25 -3.74 -3.85
C THR A 174 -9.25 -2.68 -3.36
N VAL A 175 -9.63 -1.72 -4.21
CA VAL A 175 -10.64 -0.69 -3.89
C VAL A 175 -11.99 -1.31 -3.53
N PHE A 176 -12.44 -2.34 -4.27
CA PHE A 176 -13.72 -3.03 -4.02
C PHE A 176 -13.58 -4.26 -3.11
N TRP A 177 -12.44 -4.44 -2.46
CA TRP A 177 -12.17 -5.66 -1.69
C TRP A 177 -13.15 -5.87 -0.54
N SER A 178 -13.47 -4.81 0.20
CA SER A 178 -14.43 -4.88 1.31
C SER A 178 -15.81 -5.35 0.83
N GLN A 179 -16.30 -4.81 -0.30
CA GLN A 179 -17.57 -5.21 -0.91
C GLN A 179 -17.54 -6.67 -1.39
N ILE A 180 -16.43 -7.10 -1.98
CA ILE A 180 -16.25 -8.49 -2.43
C ILE A 180 -16.30 -9.44 -1.23
N VAL A 181 -15.55 -9.16 -0.18
CA VAL A 181 -15.48 -9.99 1.02
C VAL A 181 -16.82 -10.08 1.73
N THR A 182 -17.51 -8.94 1.94
CA THR A 182 -18.81 -8.90 2.60
C THR A 182 -19.89 -9.62 1.79
N SER A 183 -19.86 -9.48 0.46
CA SER A 183 -20.79 -10.20 -0.43
C SER A 183 -20.56 -11.72 -0.38
N ILE A 184 -19.31 -12.18 -0.40
CA ILE A 184 -18.97 -13.60 -0.28
C ILE A 184 -19.39 -14.13 1.09
N TYR A 185 -19.10 -13.38 2.16
CA TYR A 185 -19.48 -13.75 3.52
C TYR A 185 -21.00 -13.93 3.64
N THR A 186 -21.77 -12.95 3.16
CA THR A 186 -23.24 -13.02 3.15
C THR A 186 -23.76 -14.21 2.34
N ALA A 187 -23.17 -14.47 1.17
CA ALA A 187 -23.58 -15.59 0.33
C ALA A 187 -23.30 -16.97 0.99
N VAL A 188 -22.22 -17.08 1.78
CA VAL A 188 -21.82 -18.34 2.44
C VAL A 188 -22.58 -18.56 3.75
N THR A 189 -22.80 -17.49 4.53
CA THR A 189 -23.36 -17.59 5.89
C THR A 189 -24.87 -17.31 5.95
N GLY A 190 -25.41 -16.65 4.92
CA GLY A 190 -26.78 -16.11 4.94
C GLY A 190 -26.97 -14.89 5.83
N VAL A 191 -25.90 -14.41 6.49
CA VAL A 191 -25.94 -13.27 7.39
C VAL A 191 -25.50 -12.00 6.63
N PRO A 192 -26.37 -10.97 6.49
CA PRO A 192 -25.98 -9.72 5.89
C PRO A 192 -24.94 -9.03 6.77
N VAL A 193 -23.95 -8.40 6.11
CA VAL A 193 -22.91 -7.64 6.81
C VAL A 193 -23.27 -6.17 6.76
N ASP A 194 -23.65 -5.63 7.89
CA ASP A 194 -23.79 -4.19 8.08
C ASP A 194 -22.44 -3.62 8.55
N PRO A 195 -21.85 -2.66 7.83
CA PRO A 195 -20.63 -1.97 8.31
C PRO A 195 -20.82 -1.26 9.65
N TYR A 196 -22.07 -0.98 10.02
CA TYR A 196 -22.42 -0.31 11.27
C TYR A 196 -22.58 -1.27 12.45
N ASP A 197 -22.88 -2.53 12.18
CA ASP A 197 -23.02 -3.60 13.17
C ASP A 197 -22.43 -4.91 12.61
N ALA A 198 -21.11 -4.91 12.42
CA ALA A 198 -20.43 -6.04 11.82
C ALA A 198 -20.45 -7.26 12.76
N PRO A 199 -20.78 -8.45 12.24
CA PRO A 199 -20.80 -9.67 13.05
C PRO A 199 -19.41 -9.99 13.60
N ALA A 200 -19.32 -10.50 14.83
CA ALA A 200 -18.08 -10.94 15.49
C ALA A 200 -17.49 -12.17 14.82
N SER A 201 -17.08 -12.05 13.56
CA SER A 201 -16.56 -13.14 12.73
C SER A 201 -15.09 -12.97 12.44
N GLY A 202 -14.25 -13.79 13.07
CA GLY A 202 -12.79 -13.79 12.86
C GLY A 202 -12.39 -13.96 11.39
N PRO A 203 -12.97 -14.91 10.62
CA PRO A 203 -12.71 -15.07 9.19
C PRO A 203 -13.04 -13.84 8.36
N LEU A 204 -14.15 -13.13 8.65
CA LEU A 204 -14.53 -11.89 7.98
C LEU A 204 -13.45 -10.81 8.18
N PHE A 205 -13.10 -10.54 9.42
CA PHE A 205 -12.07 -9.54 9.75
C PHE A 205 -10.69 -9.92 9.23
N LEU A 206 -10.36 -11.22 9.19
CA LEU A 206 -9.11 -11.69 8.59
C LEU A 206 -9.10 -11.45 7.08
N ALA A 207 -10.20 -11.78 6.37
CA ALA A 207 -10.30 -11.59 4.93
C ALA A 207 -10.20 -10.11 4.54
N LEU A 208 -10.85 -9.21 5.28
CA LEU A 208 -10.80 -7.76 5.03
C LEU A 208 -9.37 -7.21 5.05
N ARG A 209 -8.49 -7.72 5.92
CA ARG A 209 -7.11 -7.23 6.07
C ARG A 209 -6.07 -7.93 5.19
N LEU A 210 -6.48 -8.88 4.32
CA LEU A 210 -5.53 -9.59 3.45
C LEU A 210 -4.99 -8.75 2.29
N THR A 211 -5.62 -7.63 1.95
CA THR A 211 -5.06 -6.68 0.99
C THR A 211 -3.92 -5.87 1.59
N PRO A 212 -2.97 -5.39 0.78
CA PRO A 212 -1.92 -4.49 1.27
C PRO A 212 -2.48 -3.24 1.93
N ASP A 213 -3.53 -2.64 1.33
CA ASP A 213 -4.17 -1.42 1.83
C ASP A 213 -4.87 -1.67 3.17
N GLY A 214 -5.66 -2.75 3.27
CA GLY A 214 -6.31 -3.14 4.53
C GLY A 214 -5.30 -3.43 5.64
N ALA A 215 -4.21 -4.13 5.33
CA ALA A 215 -3.13 -4.39 6.29
C ALA A 215 -2.41 -3.09 6.71
N TYR A 216 -2.20 -2.18 5.77
CA TYR A 216 -1.62 -0.86 6.03
C TYR A 216 -2.50 -0.04 6.98
N ASN A 217 -3.81 0.03 6.70
CA ASN A 217 -4.75 0.79 7.54
C ASN A 217 -4.83 0.22 8.96
N VAL A 218 -4.93 -1.11 9.11
CA VAL A 218 -4.88 -1.75 10.44
C VAL A 218 -3.61 -1.37 11.21
N LEU A 219 -2.44 -1.45 10.57
CA LEU A 219 -1.17 -1.17 11.22
C LEU A 219 -1.05 0.31 11.62
N THR A 220 -1.43 1.23 10.72
CA THR A 220 -1.34 2.67 10.97
C THR A 220 -2.39 3.15 11.96
N ASN A 221 -3.61 2.62 11.94
CA ASN A 221 -4.64 2.88 12.95
C ASN A 221 -4.17 2.45 14.35
N TRP A 222 -3.53 1.29 14.45
CA TRP A 222 -2.95 0.83 15.72
C TRP A 222 -1.85 1.77 16.22
N LEU A 223 -0.97 2.24 15.33
CA LEU A 223 0.08 3.21 15.68
C LEU A 223 -0.48 4.58 16.11
N LEU A 224 -1.63 4.96 15.57
CA LEU A 224 -2.37 6.17 15.95
C LEU A 224 -3.19 6.01 17.23
N GLY A 225 -3.38 4.77 17.71
CA GLY A 225 -4.26 4.48 18.86
C GLY A 225 -5.76 4.59 18.55
N VAL A 226 -6.14 4.48 17.27
CA VAL A 226 -7.52 4.64 16.80
C VAL A 226 -8.35 3.37 16.96
N GLY A 227 -7.71 2.20 16.88
CA GLY A 227 -8.39 0.92 16.93
C GLY A 227 -7.95 -0.02 15.81
N ASN A 228 -8.42 -1.26 15.87
CA ASN A 228 -8.05 -2.32 14.94
C ASN A 228 -9.06 -2.42 13.79
N SER A 229 -8.90 -1.59 12.78
CA SER A 229 -9.81 -1.49 11.63
C SER A 229 -9.06 -1.38 10.31
N THR A 230 -9.66 -1.92 9.24
CA THR A 230 -9.18 -1.74 7.85
C THR A 230 -9.63 -0.43 7.23
N GLU A 231 -10.52 0.30 7.88
CA GLU A 231 -10.97 1.62 7.43
C GLU A 231 -9.95 2.70 7.77
N LEU A 232 -9.99 3.82 7.06
CA LEU A 232 -9.16 4.98 7.35
C LEU A 232 -9.45 5.56 8.75
N PHE A 233 -8.44 6.08 9.42
CA PHE A 233 -8.53 6.57 10.79
C PHE A 233 -9.71 7.56 11.00
N HIS A 234 -9.93 8.49 10.08
CA HIS A 234 -10.98 9.48 10.19
C HIS A 234 -12.39 8.86 10.13
N ILE A 235 -12.56 7.78 9.35
CA ILE A 235 -13.80 7.01 9.33
C ILE A 235 -14.01 6.32 10.67
N VAL A 236 -12.95 5.69 11.19
CA VAL A 236 -13.00 5.00 12.48
C VAL A 236 -13.35 5.98 13.61
N TYR A 237 -12.71 7.14 13.66
CA TYR A 237 -12.99 8.14 14.69
C TYR A 237 -14.40 8.73 14.61
N THR A 238 -14.86 9.08 13.42
CA THR A 238 -16.23 9.57 13.24
C THR A 238 -17.27 8.56 13.74
N LYS A 239 -16.89 7.29 13.71
CA LYS A 239 -17.75 6.17 14.08
C LYS A 239 -17.58 5.69 15.53
N LEU A 240 -16.47 6.02 16.18
CA LEU A 240 -16.25 5.76 17.61
C LEU A 240 -16.77 6.89 18.51
N ASP A 241 -17.26 8.00 17.94
CA ASP A 241 -17.97 9.00 18.70
C ASP A 241 -19.24 8.36 19.27
N PRO A 242 -19.46 8.41 20.60
CA PRO A 242 -20.67 7.83 21.25
C PRO A 242 -21.98 8.36 20.70
N SER A 243 -21.98 9.53 20.06
CA SER A 243 -23.15 10.12 19.37
C SER A 243 -23.40 9.50 18.00
N VAL A 244 -22.41 8.76 17.43
CA VAL A 244 -22.48 8.13 16.12
C VAL A 244 -22.24 6.64 16.29
N SER A 245 -23.30 5.87 16.47
CA SER A 245 -23.29 4.42 16.67
C SER A 245 -22.86 3.68 15.40
N VAL A 246 -21.55 3.68 15.07
CA VAL A 246 -21.07 3.07 13.84
C VAL A 246 -19.85 2.19 14.08
N ASN A 247 -20.02 0.89 13.86
CA ASN A 247 -18.94 -0.08 13.85
C ASN A 247 -18.30 -0.19 12.44
N ALA A 248 -17.27 0.59 12.17
CA ALA A 248 -16.56 0.57 10.88
C ALA A 248 -15.59 -0.61 10.78
N PHE A 249 -16.06 -1.84 10.91
CA PHE A 249 -15.22 -3.03 10.96
C PHE A 249 -14.09 -2.92 12.02
N VAL A 250 -14.44 -2.36 13.20
CA VAL A 250 -13.52 -2.27 14.35
C VAL A 250 -13.61 -3.57 15.14
N VAL A 251 -12.47 -4.27 15.27
CA VAL A 251 -12.40 -5.57 15.97
C VAL A 251 -12.87 -5.45 17.42
N GLU A 252 -12.40 -4.42 18.14
CA GLU A 252 -12.76 -4.20 19.53
C GLU A 252 -14.27 -3.97 19.72
N ALA A 253 -14.90 -3.29 18.77
CA ALA A 253 -16.35 -3.05 18.80
C ALA A 253 -17.14 -4.34 18.50
N ALA A 254 -16.75 -5.09 17.47
CA ALA A 254 -17.42 -6.33 17.08
C ALA A 254 -17.30 -7.45 18.12
N PHE A 255 -16.14 -7.55 18.79
CA PHE A 255 -15.83 -8.63 19.73
C PHE A 255 -15.99 -8.24 21.21
N GLY A 256 -16.51 -7.03 21.50
CA GLY A 256 -16.70 -6.59 22.91
C GLY A 256 -15.40 -6.38 23.69
N GLY A 257 -14.33 -5.91 23.01
CA GLY A 257 -13.06 -5.55 23.64
C GLY A 257 -11.92 -6.52 23.47
N GLY A 258 -12.15 -7.76 23.06
CA GLY A 258 -11.09 -8.76 22.87
C GLY A 258 -11.29 -9.59 21.59
N GLY A 259 -10.54 -9.30 20.54
CA GLY A 259 -10.55 -10.13 19.32
C GLY A 259 -9.64 -11.35 19.41
N PRO A 260 -9.79 -12.34 18.49
CA PRO A 260 -8.86 -13.46 18.35
C PRO A 260 -7.42 -12.99 18.16
N TRP A 261 -6.45 -13.73 18.71
CA TRP A 261 -5.02 -13.39 18.65
C TRP A 261 -4.50 -13.16 17.22
N TYR A 262 -5.03 -13.89 16.22
CA TYR A 262 -4.65 -13.75 14.81
C TYR A 262 -5.19 -12.47 14.14
N LEU A 263 -6.03 -11.70 14.83
CA LEU A 263 -6.46 -10.37 14.43
C LEU A 263 -5.61 -9.27 15.09
N HIS A 264 -4.55 -9.61 15.82
CA HIS A 264 -3.68 -8.59 16.41
C HIS A 264 -3.08 -7.69 15.31
N PRO A 265 -3.12 -6.35 15.44
CA PRO A 265 -2.71 -5.41 14.38
C PRO A 265 -1.28 -5.62 13.88
N ALA A 266 -0.35 -6.00 14.77
CA ALA A 266 1.04 -6.26 14.41
C ALA A 266 1.20 -7.35 13.33
N LEU A 267 0.24 -8.29 13.23
CA LEU A 267 0.27 -9.34 12.19
C LEU A 267 0.06 -8.79 10.78
N SER A 268 -0.51 -7.59 10.64
CA SER A 268 -0.62 -6.90 9.35
C SER A 268 0.75 -6.60 8.72
N LEU A 269 1.81 -6.51 9.52
CA LEU A 269 3.18 -6.42 9.02
C LEU A 269 3.55 -7.64 8.16
N PHE A 270 3.16 -8.85 8.59
CA PHE A 270 3.43 -10.07 7.83
C PHE A 270 2.62 -10.13 6.53
N VAL A 271 1.42 -9.55 6.50
CA VAL A 271 0.62 -9.41 5.27
C VAL A 271 1.36 -8.50 4.28
N LEU A 272 1.82 -7.33 4.70
CA LEU A 272 2.61 -6.41 3.87
C LEU A 272 3.90 -7.07 3.36
N LEU A 273 4.64 -7.75 4.22
CA LEU A 273 5.83 -8.51 3.83
C LEU A 273 5.50 -9.64 2.85
N GLY A 274 4.37 -10.32 3.03
CA GLY A 274 3.87 -11.33 2.09
C GLY A 274 3.63 -10.74 0.71
N TRP A 275 2.99 -9.59 0.61
CA TRP A 275 2.74 -8.87 -0.65
C TRP A 275 4.02 -8.29 -1.29
N LEU A 276 5.06 -8.03 -0.51
CA LEU A 276 6.38 -7.70 -1.05
C LEU A 276 7.09 -8.93 -1.60
N VAL A 277 7.11 -10.04 -0.85
CA VAL A 277 7.93 -11.21 -1.15
C VAL A 277 7.27 -12.12 -2.20
N ALA A 278 5.97 -12.39 -2.10
CA ALA A 278 5.29 -13.35 -2.97
C ALA A 278 5.31 -12.94 -4.46
N PRO A 279 4.93 -11.70 -4.85
CA PRO A 279 5.00 -11.29 -6.24
C PRO A 279 6.43 -11.32 -6.80
N LEU A 280 7.45 -10.91 -6.02
CA LEU A 280 8.84 -10.94 -6.47
C LEU A 280 9.37 -12.38 -6.65
N THR A 281 8.99 -13.30 -5.77
CA THR A 281 9.37 -14.72 -5.90
C THR A 281 8.71 -15.36 -7.11
N LEU A 282 7.45 -15.06 -7.38
CA LEU A 282 6.74 -15.49 -8.57
C LEU A 282 7.34 -14.88 -9.83
N ALA A 283 7.62 -13.56 -9.83
CA ALA A 283 8.29 -12.88 -10.93
C ALA A 283 9.65 -13.53 -11.24
N ARG A 284 10.45 -13.83 -10.20
CA ARG A 284 11.74 -14.52 -10.36
C ARG A 284 11.54 -15.89 -11.02
N ARG A 285 10.59 -16.71 -10.56
CA ARG A 285 10.35 -18.05 -11.11
C ARG A 285 10.00 -17.99 -12.59
N VAL A 286 9.08 -17.10 -12.98
CA VAL A 286 8.68 -16.94 -14.39
C VAL A 286 9.83 -16.41 -15.23
N PHE A 287 10.54 -15.39 -14.77
CA PHE A 287 11.64 -14.76 -15.53
C PHE A 287 12.83 -15.68 -15.72
N THR A 288 13.15 -16.54 -14.72
CA THR A 288 14.27 -17.48 -14.83
C THR A 288 14.00 -18.68 -15.74
N ARG A 289 12.73 -19.14 -15.82
CA ARG A 289 12.34 -20.26 -16.70
C ARG A 289 12.36 -19.93 -18.20
N GLY A 290 12.44 -18.66 -18.55
CA GLY A 290 12.49 -18.24 -19.95
C GLY A 290 11.11 -18.12 -20.62
N ASP A 291 10.02 -18.51 -19.95
CA ASP A 291 8.65 -18.49 -20.48
C ASP A 291 8.14 -17.08 -20.77
N ALA A 292 8.91 -16.10 -20.36
CA ALA A 292 8.57 -14.68 -20.41
C ALA A 292 9.31 -13.90 -21.52
N LEU A 293 10.01 -14.59 -22.47
CA LEU A 293 10.74 -13.94 -23.58
C LEU A 293 9.95 -14.02 -24.89
#